data_33a1c4597238d5b9a0f1524a11259444
#
_entry.id   33a1c4597238d5b9a0f1524a11259444
#
_cell.length_a   1.000
_cell.length_b   1.000
_cell.length_c   1.000
_cell.angle_alpha   90.00
_cell.angle_beta   90.00
_cell.angle_gamma   90.00
#
_symmetry.space_group_name_H-M   'P 1'
#
loop_
_entity.id
_entity.type
_entity.pdbx_description
1 polymer ?
#
loop_
_entity_poly.entity_id
_entity_poly.type
_entity_poly.pdbx_seq_one_letter_code
_entity_poly.pdbx_strand_id
1 'polypeptide(L)'
;VNAVRAARESGIRVAIASGRAWHEMDDVIDAMPCLRYFVCTNGAYVMDKEEQKELVHISFDKTRALDLVRKLMTYGVFVEAYVKAEIFGQYPVVGNEAAQAEHFFRPNIRPFILKTRTMVPDLIAHLESLPEGPEKIQIFYGDERIRERILADLRDEFQGAAIDGKGRERFYDVLESSEGNLEFVLPHTTKGTAVEALANHWGYTPDEVMTIGDSENDLSMIRFASASVAMGNARDNVKAAARYETTDNNHYGVARALYSAIAYNRELENK
;
A
#
# COMPACT_ATOMS: atom_id res chain seq x y z
N VAL A 1 10.46 -14.67 11.01
CA VAL A 1 9.51 -15.77 11.26
C VAL A 1 9.41 -16.07 12.76
N ASN A 2 10.50 -16.50 13.44
CA ASN A 2 10.44 -16.93 14.85
C ASN A 2 9.91 -15.86 15.81
N ALA A 3 10.31 -14.59 15.66
CA ALA A 3 9.82 -13.50 16.50
C ALA A 3 8.32 -13.23 16.32
N VAL A 4 7.82 -13.32 15.08
CA VAL A 4 6.38 -13.18 14.78
C VAL A 4 5.58 -14.32 15.43
N ARG A 5 6.10 -15.56 15.34
CA ARG A 5 5.47 -16.72 16.00
C ARG A 5 5.45 -16.53 17.52
N ALA A 6 6.58 -16.16 18.13
CA ALA A 6 6.66 -15.91 19.57
C ALA A 6 5.72 -14.80 20.03
N ALA A 7 5.58 -13.74 19.27
CA ALA A 7 4.63 -12.65 19.57
C ALA A 7 3.18 -13.16 19.58
N ARG A 8 2.77 -13.94 18.55
CA ARG A 8 1.44 -14.56 18.52
C ARG A 8 1.20 -15.53 19.69
N GLU A 9 2.16 -16.39 19.99
CA GLU A 9 2.09 -17.32 21.13
C GLU A 9 1.98 -16.58 22.48
N SER A 10 2.46 -15.34 22.55
CA SER A 10 2.34 -14.45 23.70
C SER A 10 1.06 -13.58 23.68
N GLY A 11 0.08 -13.89 22.82
CA GLY A 11 -1.19 -13.16 22.72
C GLY A 11 -1.13 -11.85 21.93
N ILE A 12 0.01 -11.47 21.35
CA ILE A 12 0.14 -10.27 20.54
C ILE A 12 -0.43 -10.53 19.12
N ARG A 13 -1.39 -9.71 18.68
CA ARG A 13 -1.85 -9.73 17.30
C ARG A 13 -0.82 -9.03 16.41
N VAL A 14 -0.36 -9.73 15.37
CA VAL A 14 0.62 -9.21 14.43
C VAL A 14 -0.01 -9.05 13.07
N ALA A 15 0.09 -7.85 12.50
CA ALA A 15 -0.29 -7.54 11.13
C ALA A 15 0.93 -7.04 10.35
N ILE A 16 0.99 -7.37 9.05
CA ILE A 16 1.92 -6.72 8.12
C ILE A 16 1.20 -5.59 7.41
N ALA A 17 1.87 -4.45 7.20
CA ALA A 17 1.32 -3.30 6.49
C ALA A 17 2.20 -2.94 5.30
N SER A 18 1.62 -3.01 4.08
CA SER A 18 2.33 -2.86 2.82
C SER A 18 1.56 -1.99 1.82
N GLY A 19 2.29 -1.38 0.87
CA GLY A 19 1.71 -0.80 -0.35
C GLY A 19 1.39 -1.84 -1.43
N ARG A 20 1.82 -3.09 -1.25
CA ARG A 20 1.55 -4.21 -2.17
C ARG A 20 0.09 -4.63 -2.10
N ALA A 21 -0.45 -5.12 -3.22
CA ALA A 21 -1.72 -5.84 -3.24
C ALA A 21 -1.57 -7.22 -2.57
N TRP A 22 -2.70 -7.88 -2.30
CA TRP A 22 -2.71 -9.20 -1.68
C TRP A 22 -1.89 -10.23 -2.46
N HIS A 23 -2.13 -10.37 -3.77
CA HIS A 23 -1.35 -11.30 -4.63
C HIS A 23 0.14 -10.97 -4.76
N GLU A 24 0.52 -9.74 -4.47
CA GLU A 24 1.93 -9.38 -4.41
C GLU A 24 2.61 -9.83 -3.11
N MET A 25 1.85 -10.40 -2.17
CA MET A 25 2.30 -10.83 -0.85
C MET A 25 2.50 -12.35 -0.74
N ASP A 26 2.32 -13.12 -1.81
CA ASP A 26 2.41 -14.60 -1.79
C ASP A 26 3.75 -15.08 -1.22
N ASP A 27 4.85 -14.44 -1.60
CA ASP A 27 6.18 -14.74 -1.07
C ASP A 27 6.31 -14.51 0.46
N VAL A 28 5.63 -13.50 0.97
CA VAL A 28 5.57 -13.18 2.41
C VAL A 28 4.65 -14.15 3.13
N ILE A 29 3.50 -14.48 2.53
CA ILE A 29 2.52 -15.43 3.08
C ILE A 29 3.16 -16.80 3.23
N ASP A 30 3.87 -17.27 2.19
CA ASP A 30 4.57 -18.55 2.19
C ASP A 30 5.73 -18.60 3.20
N ALA A 31 6.51 -17.51 3.28
CA ALA A 31 7.61 -17.40 4.22
C ALA A 31 7.16 -17.27 5.69
N MET A 32 5.97 -16.73 5.94
CA MET A 32 5.43 -16.47 7.27
C MET A 32 3.99 -16.99 7.42
N PRO A 33 3.75 -18.31 7.36
CA PRO A 33 2.40 -18.89 7.45
C PRO A 33 1.69 -18.56 8.77
N CYS A 34 2.44 -18.17 9.80
CA CYS A 34 1.89 -17.74 11.09
C CYS A 34 1.29 -16.32 11.06
N LEU A 35 1.47 -15.51 10.01
CA LEU A 35 0.79 -14.23 9.89
C LEU A 35 -0.68 -14.44 9.53
N ARG A 36 -1.57 -13.71 10.21
CA ARG A 36 -3.02 -13.75 9.99
C ARG A 36 -3.54 -12.50 9.29
N TYR A 37 -3.08 -11.32 9.70
CA TYR A 37 -3.64 -10.03 9.27
C TYR A 37 -2.70 -9.30 8.31
N PHE A 38 -3.26 -8.81 7.21
CA PHE A 38 -2.54 -8.14 6.14
C PHE A 38 -3.23 -6.84 5.77
N VAL A 39 -2.53 -5.74 5.97
CA VAL A 39 -2.89 -4.43 5.44
C VAL A 39 -2.18 -4.27 4.10
N CYS A 40 -2.95 -4.23 3.03
CA CYS A 40 -2.50 -4.14 1.64
C CYS A 40 -2.87 -2.79 1.03
N THR A 41 -2.28 -2.48 -0.13
CA THR A 41 -2.61 -1.29 -0.94
C THR A 41 -2.61 -0.01 -0.10
N ASN A 42 -1.56 0.17 0.74
CA ASN A 42 -1.40 1.30 1.66
C ASN A 42 -2.60 1.51 2.61
N GLY A 43 -3.37 0.47 2.91
CA GLY A 43 -4.49 0.52 3.85
C GLY A 43 -5.88 0.47 3.22
N ALA A 44 -5.97 0.47 1.89
CA ALA A 44 -7.25 0.37 1.20
C ALA A 44 -7.90 -1.02 1.33
N TYR A 45 -7.09 -2.05 1.56
CA TYR A 45 -7.55 -3.42 1.69
C TYR A 45 -6.92 -4.10 2.90
N VAL A 46 -7.74 -4.67 3.78
CA VAL A 46 -7.28 -5.41 4.97
C VAL A 46 -7.92 -6.78 5.00
N MET A 47 -7.08 -7.81 5.03
CA MET A 47 -7.48 -9.22 4.99
C MET A 47 -7.16 -9.94 6.30
N ASP A 48 -8.14 -10.67 6.82
CA ASP A 48 -7.94 -11.78 7.74
C ASP A 48 -7.76 -13.07 6.95
N LYS A 49 -6.52 -13.54 6.84
CA LYS A 49 -6.17 -14.72 6.04
C LYS A 49 -6.78 -16.01 6.60
N GLU A 50 -6.89 -16.14 7.91
CA GLU A 50 -7.39 -17.36 8.55
C GLU A 50 -8.91 -17.51 8.36
N GLU A 51 -9.66 -16.41 8.46
CA GLU A 51 -11.11 -16.39 8.23
C GLU A 51 -11.50 -16.12 6.78
N GLN A 52 -10.52 -15.85 5.91
CA GLN A 52 -10.76 -15.42 4.50
C GLN A 52 -11.74 -14.26 4.44
N LYS A 53 -11.58 -13.29 5.33
CA LYS A 53 -12.51 -12.19 5.51
C LYS A 53 -11.85 -10.85 5.24
N GLU A 54 -12.49 -10.04 4.41
CA GLU A 54 -12.16 -8.63 4.24
C GLU A 54 -12.60 -7.86 5.50
N LEU A 55 -11.66 -7.24 6.20
CA LEU A 55 -11.95 -6.40 7.37
C LEU A 55 -12.11 -4.94 7.00
N VAL A 56 -11.39 -4.49 5.99
CA VAL A 56 -11.48 -3.14 5.38
C VAL A 56 -11.38 -3.30 3.88
N HIS A 57 -12.28 -2.64 3.16
CA HIS A 57 -12.20 -2.47 1.71
C HIS A 57 -12.68 -1.06 1.35
N ILE A 58 -11.77 -0.24 0.84
CA ILE A 58 -12.04 1.13 0.43
C ILE A 58 -11.63 1.25 -1.03
N SER A 59 -12.57 1.55 -1.90
CA SER A 59 -12.34 1.68 -3.33
C SER A 59 -12.81 3.04 -3.86
N PHE A 60 -12.27 3.44 -4.99
CA PHE A 60 -12.75 4.60 -5.73
C PHE A 60 -14.20 4.44 -6.16
N ASP A 61 -14.93 5.56 -6.27
CA ASP A 61 -16.14 5.58 -7.09
C ASP A 61 -15.83 5.05 -8.49
N LYS A 62 -16.52 4.01 -8.89
CA LYS A 62 -16.24 3.27 -10.12
C LYS A 62 -16.30 4.15 -11.36
N THR A 63 -17.31 5.03 -11.46
CA THR A 63 -17.50 5.90 -12.63
C THR A 63 -16.33 6.87 -12.77
N ARG A 64 -15.97 7.54 -11.68
CA ARG A 64 -14.86 8.48 -11.65
C ARG A 64 -13.50 7.79 -11.88
N ALA A 65 -13.33 6.58 -11.37
CA ALA A 65 -12.14 5.78 -11.62
C ALA A 65 -12.00 5.41 -13.09
N LEU A 66 -13.07 5.01 -13.75
CA LEU A 66 -13.09 4.73 -15.19
C LEU A 66 -12.73 5.96 -16.01
N ASP A 67 -13.23 7.14 -15.63
CA ASP A 67 -12.89 8.39 -16.31
C ASP A 67 -11.40 8.73 -16.14
N LEU A 68 -10.84 8.52 -14.95
CA LEU A 68 -9.41 8.68 -14.71
C LEU A 68 -8.58 7.70 -15.56
N VAL A 69 -8.94 6.40 -15.57
CA VAL A 69 -8.25 5.39 -16.38
C VAL A 69 -8.30 5.74 -17.87
N ARG A 70 -9.48 6.12 -18.41
CA ARG A 70 -9.61 6.58 -19.81
C ARG A 70 -8.67 7.74 -20.10
N LYS A 71 -8.63 8.74 -19.22
CA LYS A 71 -7.74 9.90 -19.35
C LYS A 71 -6.27 9.49 -19.33
N LEU A 72 -5.86 8.64 -18.39
CA LEU A 72 -4.47 8.15 -18.28
C LEU A 72 -4.02 7.38 -19.52
N MET A 73 -4.89 6.55 -20.10
CA MET A 73 -4.59 5.82 -21.33
C MET A 73 -4.25 6.72 -22.52
N THR A 74 -4.77 7.95 -22.57
CA THR A 74 -4.47 8.90 -23.65
C THR A 74 -3.02 9.38 -23.69
N TYR A 75 -2.25 9.16 -22.61
CA TYR A 75 -0.84 9.54 -22.53
C TYR A 75 0.13 8.47 -23.10
N GLY A 76 -0.40 7.31 -23.52
CA GLY A 76 0.44 6.23 -24.05
C GLY A 76 1.32 5.58 -22.99
N VAL A 77 0.81 5.43 -21.78
CA VAL A 77 1.45 4.78 -20.62
C VAL A 77 0.89 3.39 -20.39
N PHE A 78 1.63 2.54 -19.68
CA PHE A 78 1.05 1.32 -19.12
C PHE A 78 0.16 1.71 -17.94
N VAL A 79 -1.07 1.21 -17.92
CA VAL A 79 -2.04 1.49 -16.85
C VAL A 79 -2.42 0.21 -16.15
N GLU A 80 -2.43 0.23 -14.84
CA GLU A 80 -2.93 -0.88 -14.01
C GLU A 80 -3.90 -0.40 -12.94
N ALA A 81 -4.85 -1.26 -12.57
CA ALA A 81 -5.84 -1.04 -11.54
C ALA A 81 -5.83 -2.19 -10.54
N TYR A 82 -5.89 -1.86 -9.28
CA TYR A 82 -5.88 -2.79 -8.15
C TYR A 82 -7.33 -2.98 -7.68
N VAL A 83 -7.84 -4.20 -7.77
CA VAL A 83 -9.22 -4.53 -7.40
C VAL A 83 -9.24 -5.83 -6.59
N LYS A 84 -9.60 -5.75 -5.31
CA LYS A 84 -9.76 -6.91 -4.43
C LYS A 84 -8.62 -7.91 -4.52
N ALA A 85 -7.45 -7.51 -4.13
CA ALA A 85 -6.29 -8.39 -4.15
C ALA A 85 -5.64 -8.61 -5.52
N GLU A 86 -6.34 -8.38 -6.63
CA GLU A 86 -5.82 -8.59 -7.98
C GLU A 86 -5.38 -7.30 -8.64
N ILE A 87 -4.51 -7.44 -9.65
CA ILE A 87 -4.00 -6.30 -10.40
C ILE A 87 -4.19 -6.59 -11.89
N PHE A 88 -4.97 -5.74 -12.54
CA PHE A 88 -5.26 -5.81 -13.97
C PHE A 88 -4.50 -4.72 -14.69
N GLY A 89 -3.74 -5.08 -15.73
CA GLY A 89 -2.92 -4.13 -16.47
C GLY A 89 -3.19 -4.16 -17.97
N GLN A 90 -2.97 -3.01 -18.62
CA GLN A 90 -3.06 -2.89 -20.08
C GLN A 90 -1.90 -2.08 -20.63
N TYR A 91 -1.26 -2.59 -21.67
CA TYR A 91 -0.31 -1.86 -22.49
C TYR A 91 -1.02 -0.85 -23.41
N PRO A 92 -0.38 0.28 -23.71
CA PRO A 92 -1.00 1.31 -24.56
C PRO A 92 -1.19 0.88 -26.02
N VAL A 93 -0.46 -0.15 -26.48
CA VAL A 93 -0.51 -0.64 -27.86
C VAL A 93 -0.71 -2.16 -27.85
N VAL A 94 -1.56 -2.65 -28.74
CA VAL A 94 -1.77 -4.09 -28.92
C VAL A 94 -0.56 -4.71 -29.64
N GLY A 95 -0.08 -5.82 -29.09
CA GLY A 95 1.05 -6.58 -29.64
C GLY A 95 2.42 -6.09 -29.15
N ASN A 96 3.44 -6.90 -29.43
CA ASN A 96 4.82 -6.68 -28.99
C ASN A 96 4.99 -6.44 -27.49
N GLU A 97 4.28 -7.24 -26.68
CA GLU A 97 4.24 -7.10 -25.21
C GLU A 97 5.63 -7.15 -24.56
N ALA A 98 6.55 -7.97 -25.10
CA ALA A 98 7.90 -8.07 -24.59
C ALA A 98 8.67 -6.73 -24.69
N ALA A 99 8.60 -6.06 -25.85
CA ALA A 99 9.24 -4.77 -26.05
C ALA A 99 8.56 -3.66 -25.21
N GLN A 100 7.25 -3.72 -25.05
CA GLN A 100 6.54 -2.78 -24.15
C GLN A 100 6.92 -3.00 -22.68
N ALA A 101 7.03 -4.26 -22.23
CA ALA A 101 7.52 -4.57 -20.89
C ALA A 101 8.96 -4.07 -20.66
N GLU A 102 9.81 -4.10 -21.70
CA GLU A 102 11.15 -3.51 -21.64
C GLU A 102 11.15 -2.00 -21.57
N HIS A 103 10.20 -1.37 -22.21
CA HIS A 103 10.05 0.07 -22.23
C HIS A 103 9.52 0.64 -20.91
N PHE A 104 8.48 0.01 -20.34
CA PHE A 104 7.80 0.53 -19.14
C PHE A 104 8.39 0.03 -17.83
N PHE A 105 8.95 -1.19 -17.80
CA PHE A 105 9.38 -1.80 -16.54
C PHE A 105 10.89 -1.93 -16.45
N ARG A 106 11.47 -1.41 -15.38
CA ARG A 106 12.90 -1.56 -15.10
C ARG A 106 13.27 -3.03 -14.96
N PRO A 107 14.49 -3.43 -15.37
CA PRO A 107 14.93 -4.84 -15.36
C PRO A 107 14.76 -5.54 -14.00
N ASN A 108 14.98 -4.82 -12.89
CA ASN A 108 14.90 -5.37 -11.53
C ASN A 108 13.47 -5.65 -11.05
N ILE A 109 12.45 -4.93 -11.54
CA ILE A 109 11.05 -5.10 -11.12
C ILE A 109 10.22 -5.84 -12.17
N ARG A 110 10.66 -5.87 -13.43
CA ARG A 110 9.94 -6.49 -14.56
C ARG A 110 9.49 -7.92 -14.28
N PRO A 111 10.35 -8.85 -13.80
CA PRO A 111 9.93 -10.23 -13.54
C PRO A 111 8.81 -10.30 -12.49
N PHE A 112 8.84 -9.43 -11.48
CA PHE A 112 7.82 -9.35 -10.45
C PHE A 112 6.50 -8.85 -11.03
N ILE A 113 6.52 -7.76 -11.82
CA ILE A 113 5.33 -7.22 -12.47
C ILE A 113 4.70 -8.27 -13.39
N LEU A 114 5.47 -8.90 -14.27
CA LEU A 114 4.96 -9.90 -15.21
C LEU A 114 4.39 -11.15 -14.50
N LYS A 115 4.86 -11.45 -13.31
CA LYS A 115 4.35 -12.57 -12.50
C LYS A 115 3.04 -12.25 -11.79
N THR A 116 2.83 -11.00 -11.37
CA THR A 116 1.78 -10.62 -10.42
C THR A 116 0.62 -9.86 -11.05
N ARG A 117 0.72 -9.48 -12.34
CA ARG A 117 -0.35 -8.76 -13.07
C ARG A 117 -1.08 -9.68 -14.03
N THR A 118 -2.39 -9.54 -14.08
CA THR A 118 -3.22 -10.11 -15.14
C THR A 118 -3.34 -9.08 -16.26
N MET A 119 -2.72 -9.36 -17.41
CA MET A 119 -2.83 -8.49 -18.58
C MET A 119 -4.17 -8.70 -19.25
N VAL A 120 -4.91 -7.60 -19.47
CA VAL A 120 -6.21 -7.61 -20.11
C VAL A 120 -6.18 -6.81 -21.42
N PRO A 121 -6.90 -7.25 -22.47
CA PRO A 121 -6.92 -6.55 -23.75
C PRO A 121 -7.66 -5.21 -23.73
N ASP A 122 -8.60 -5.05 -22.81
CA ASP A 122 -9.40 -3.84 -22.59
C ASP A 122 -9.66 -3.68 -21.08
N LEU A 123 -8.86 -2.83 -20.44
CA LEU A 123 -8.94 -2.57 -19.00
C LEU A 123 -10.25 -1.85 -18.64
N ILE A 124 -10.75 -1.00 -19.52
CA ILE A 124 -12.01 -0.29 -19.27
C ILE A 124 -13.17 -1.28 -19.23
N ALA A 125 -13.32 -2.12 -20.27
CA ALA A 125 -14.38 -3.12 -20.32
C ALA A 125 -14.25 -4.12 -19.17
N HIS A 126 -13.02 -4.49 -18.80
CA HIS A 126 -12.78 -5.35 -17.66
C HIS A 126 -13.26 -4.71 -16.35
N LEU A 127 -12.85 -3.48 -16.05
CA LEU A 127 -13.27 -2.75 -14.84
C LEU A 127 -14.78 -2.48 -14.83
N GLU A 128 -15.40 -2.22 -15.98
CA GLU A 128 -16.86 -2.08 -16.10
C GLU A 128 -17.61 -3.36 -15.70
N SER A 129 -17.03 -4.53 -15.95
CA SER A 129 -17.62 -5.83 -15.60
C SER A 129 -17.55 -6.16 -14.10
N LEU A 130 -16.64 -5.54 -13.36
CA LEU A 130 -16.47 -5.79 -11.92
C LEU A 130 -17.53 -5.04 -11.12
N PRO A 131 -17.95 -5.54 -9.93
CA PRO A 131 -18.99 -4.89 -9.11
C PRO A 131 -18.51 -3.57 -8.49
N GLU A 132 -17.22 -3.41 -8.20
CA GLU A 132 -16.64 -2.32 -7.43
C GLU A 132 -15.54 -1.58 -8.22
N GLY A 133 -15.19 -0.38 -7.76
CA GLY A 133 -14.06 0.38 -8.29
C GLY A 133 -12.71 -0.15 -7.76
N PRO A 134 -11.59 0.31 -8.32
CA PRO A 134 -10.26 -0.05 -7.84
C PRO A 134 -9.92 0.64 -6.51
N GLU A 135 -9.04 0.03 -5.72
CA GLU A 135 -8.44 0.63 -4.53
C GLU A 135 -7.30 1.59 -4.88
N LYS A 136 -6.62 1.32 -5.98
CA LYS A 136 -5.50 2.09 -6.50
C LYS A 136 -5.45 1.99 -8.02
N ILE A 137 -5.07 3.06 -8.67
CA ILE A 137 -4.70 3.08 -10.08
C ILE A 137 -3.23 3.44 -10.16
N GLN A 138 -2.47 2.77 -10.99
CA GLN A 138 -1.05 3.03 -11.16
C GLN A 138 -0.70 3.08 -12.64
N ILE A 139 0.28 3.91 -12.98
CA ILE A 139 0.85 3.96 -14.33
C ILE A 139 2.36 3.77 -14.27
N PHE A 140 2.88 3.21 -15.37
CA PHE A 140 4.31 3.25 -15.65
C PHE A 140 4.54 4.04 -16.93
N TYR A 141 5.44 4.98 -16.88
CA TYR A 141 5.81 5.85 -18.00
C TYR A 141 7.25 5.59 -18.43
N GLY A 142 7.50 5.68 -19.72
CA GLY A 142 8.85 5.50 -20.28
C GLY A 142 9.65 6.81 -20.44
N ASP A 143 9.02 7.98 -20.23
CA ASP A 143 9.62 9.30 -20.45
C ASP A 143 9.14 10.29 -19.38
N GLU A 144 10.06 10.98 -18.72
CA GLU A 144 9.77 12.00 -17.70
C GLU A 144 8.87 13.14 -18.22
N ARG A 145 8.94 13.50 -19.49
CA ARG A 145 8.07 14.51 -20.11
C ARG A 145 6.59 14.10 -20.07
N ILE A 146 6.31 12.79 -20.15
CA ILE A 146 4.94 12.26 -20.01
C ILE A 146 4.47 12.45 -18.57
N ARG A 147 5.32 12.16 -17.59
CA ARG A 147 5.06 12.38 -16.17
C ARG A 147 4.72 13.86 -15.90
N GLU A 148 5.59 14.78 -16.34
CA GLU A 148 5.36 16.23 -16.16
C GLU A 148 4.04 16.68 -16.76
N ARG A 149 3.71 16.20 -17.97
CA ARG A 149 2.46 16.49 -18.65
C ARG A 149 1.25 15.96 -17.86
N ILE A 150 1.28 14.72 -17.40
CA ILE A 150 0.21 14.13 -16.59
C ILE A 150 -0.01 14.94 -15.31
N LEU A 151 1.07 15.27 -14.59
CA LEU A 151 0.96 16.06 -13.36
C LEU A 151 0.44 17.50 -13.62
N ALA A 152 0.78 18.10 -14.74
CA ALA A 152 0.27 19.41 -15.13
C ALA A 152 -1.23 19.35 -15.47
N ASP A 153 -1.63 18.38 -16.31
CA ASP A 153 -3.01 18.23 -16.80
C ASP A 153 -4.00 17.80 -15.72
N LEU A 154 -3.51 17.11 -14.67
CA LEU A 154 -4.32 16.60 -13.54
C LEU A 154 -4.20 17.48 -12.28
N ARG A 155 -3.40 18.54 -12.30
CA ARG A 155 -3.08 19.37 -11.12
C ARG A 155 -4.32 19.79 -10.34
N ASP A 156 -5.31 20.33 -11.03
CA ASP A 156 -6.52 20.85 -10.40
C ASP A 156 -7.39 19.76 -9.76
N GLU A 157 -7.29 18.53 -10.25
CA GLU A 157 -8.04 17.39 -9.73
C GLU A 157 -7.45 16.86 -8.43
N PHE A 158 -6.11 16.80 -8.30
CA PHE A 158 -5.47 16.26 -7.11
C PHE A 158 -5.02 17.31 -6.09
N GLN A 159 -4.82 18.57 -6.49
CA GLN A 159 -4.53 19.65 -5.54
C GLN A 159 -5.79 20.26 -4.90
N GLY A 160 -6.98 19.88 -5.39
CA GLY A 160 -8.23 20.38 -4.85
C GLY A 160 -8.36 21.89 -5.01
N ALA A 161 -8.13 22.42 -6.22
CA ALA A 161 -8.21 23.84 -6.48
C ALA A 161 -9.61 24.36 -6.14
N ALA A 162 -9.71 25.21 -5.14
CA ALA A 162 -10.90 25.99 -4.82
C ALA A 162 -11.05 27.09 -5.90
N ILE A 163 -11.64 26.74 -7.05
CA ILE A 163 -11.87 27.70 -8.14
C ILE A 163 -13.05 28.62 -7.83
N ASP A 164 -13.93 28.26 -6.88
CA ASP A 164 -15.21 28.95 -6.64
C ASP A 164 -15.61 29.11 -5.16
N GLY A 165 -14.68 28.95 -4.22
CA GLY A 165 -15.00 28.99 -2.78
C GLY A 165 -15.83 27.81 -2.26
N LYS A 166 -16.23 26.89 -3.14
CA LYS A 166 -16.82 25.60 -2.81
C LYS A 166 -15.71 24.58 -2.90
N GLY A 167 -15.11 24.22 -1.77
CA GLY A 167 -14.05 23.19 -1.73
C GLY A 167 -14.48 21.95 -2.51
N ARG A 168 -13.84 21.70 -3.66
CA ARG A 168 -13.99 20.42 -4.33
C ARG A 168 -13.27 19.39 -3.49
N GLU A 169 -13.99 18.37 -3.09
CA GLU A 169 -13.40 17.22 -2.44
C GLU A 169 -12.36 16.60 -3.39
N ARG A 170 -11.14 16.47 -2.91
CA ARG A 170 -10.03 15.85 -3.66
C ARG A 170 -10.36 14.40 -3.93
N PHE A 171 -10.38 14.00 -5.21
CA PHE A 171 -10.78 12.65 -5.59
C PHE A 171 -9.66 11.62 -5.38
N TYR A 172 -8.41 12.03 -5.57
CA TYR A 172 -7.23 11.17 -5.37
C TYR A 172 -6.03 12.00 -4.95
N ASP A 173 -5.07 11.30 -4.36
CA ASP A 173 -3.70 11.76 -4.17
C ASP A 173 -2.81 11.11 -5.23
N VAL A 174 -1.75 11.80 -5.62
CA VAL A 174 -0.74 11.26 -6.52
C VAL A 174 0.54 11.04 -5.75
N LEU A 175 1.04 9.80 -5.79
CA LEU A 175 2.26 9.39 -5.14
C LEU A 175 3.25 8.85 -6.18
N GLU A 176 4.52 8.97 -5.90
CA GLU A 176 5.61 8.36 -6.66
C GLU A 176 6.33 7.37 -5.74
N SER A 177 6.00 6.08 -5.88
CA SER A 177 6.55 5.03 -5.00
C SER A 177 7.90 4.51 -5.48
N SER A 178 8.15 4.63 -6.78
CA SER A 178 9.43 4.34 -7.42
C SER A 178 9.62 5.21 -8.65
N GLU A 179 10.85 5.35 -9.09
CA GLU A 179 11.15 6.04 -10.35
C GLU A 179 10.48 5.32 -11.53
N GLY A 180 9.76 6.07 -12.35
CA GLY A 180 9.05 5.57 -13.54
C GLY A 180 7.58 5.22 -13.31
N ASN A 181 7.02 5.46 -12.11
CA ASN A 181 5.60 5.24 -11.85
C ASN A 181 4.91 6.43 -11.18
N LEU A 182 3.60 6.51 -11.35
CA LEU A 182 2.71 7.34 -10.53
C LEU A 182 1.56 6.47 -10.02
N GLU A 183 1.26 6.60 -8.74
CA GLU A 183 0.14 5.96 -8.06
C GLU A 183 -0.94 6.99 -7.76
N PHE A 184 -2.17 6.66 -8.12
CA PHE A 184 -3.38 7.41 -7.79
C PHE A 184 -4.08 6.64 -6.67
N VAL A 185 -4.13 7.24 -5.49
CA VAL A 185 -4.66 6.60 -4.27
C VAL A 185 -5.77 7.44 -3.68
N LEU A 186 -6.65 6.80 -2.92
CA LEU A 186 -7.74 7.49 -2.24
C LEU A 186 -7.20 8.44 -1.16
N PRO A 187 -7.71 9.69 -1.08
CA PRO A 187 -7.36 10.62 -0.01
C PRO A 187 -7.64 9.99 1.36
N HIS A 188 -6.77 10.27 2.32
CA HIS A 188 -6.89 9.78 3.69
C HIS A 188 -6.81 8.24 3.85
N THR A 189 -6.55 7.49 2.79
CA THR A 189 -6.32 6.06 2.87
C THR A 189 -4.83 5.81 3.05
N THR A 190 -4.43 5.41 4.25
CA THR A 190 -3.02 5.25 4.65
C THR A 190 -2.85 3.99 5.49
N LYS A 191 -1.61 3.53 5.64
CA LYS A 191 -1.31 2.44 6.60
C LYS A 191 -1.79 2.77 8.01
N GLY A 192 -1.72 4.05 8.42
CA GLY A 192 -2.17 4.51 9.73
C GLY A 192 -3.68 4.36 9.91
N THR A 193 -4.49 4.78 8.93
CA THR A 193 -5.95 4.64 9.01
C THR A 193 -6.39 3.17 9.02
N ALA A 194 -5.67 2.28 8.34
CA ALA A 194 -5.93 0.84 8.40
C ALA A 194 -5.52 0.23 9.75
N VAL A 195 -4.40 0.66 10.32
CA VAL A 195 -3.97 0.23 11.67
C VAL A 195 -4.97 0.71 12.72
N GLU A 196 -5.47 1.94 12.62
CA GLU A 196 -6.53 2.47 13.47
C GLU A 196 -7.82 1.66 13.34
N ALA A 197 -8.23 1.32 12.10
CA ALA A 197 -9.40 0.48 11.87
C ALA A 197 -9.25 -0.91 12.49
N LEU A 198 -8.08 -1.54 12.39
CA LEU A 198 -7.78 -2.82 13.04
C LEU A 198 -7.77 -2.69 14.57
N ALA A 199 -7.16 -1.65 15.13
CA ALA A 199 -7.16 -1.38 16.56
C ALA A 199 -8.59 -1.25 17.10
N ASN A 200 -9.41 -0.43 16.44
CA ASN A 200 -10.82 -0.24 16.77
C ASN A 200 -11.63 -1.55 16.65
N HIS A 201 -11.37 -2.35 15.61
CA HIS A 201 -12.01 -3.66 15.43
C HIS A 201 -11.75 -4.61 16.59
N TRP A 202 -10.58 -4.52 17.22
CA TRP A 202 -10.21 -5.34 18.38
C TRP A 202 -10.44 -4.66 19.73
N GLY A 203 -10.90 -3.42 19.75
CA GLY A 203 -11.12 -2.63 20.96
C GLY A 203 -9.82 -2.13 21.59
N TYR A 204 -8.75 -1.97 20.82
CA TYR A 204 -7.48 -1.43 21.29
C TYR A 204 -7.41 0.08 21.14
N THR A 205 -6.75 0.71 22.10
CA THR A 205 -6.35 2.11 22.07
C THR A 205 -4.97 2.27 21.42
N PRO A 206 -4.55 3.46 20.98
CA PRO A 206 -3.20 3.70 20.48
C PRO A 206 -2.08 3.27 21.45
N ASP A 207 -2.35 3.28 22.77
CA ASP A 207 -1.37 2.87 23.80
C ASP A 207 -1.10 1.36 23.83
N GLU A 208 -1.99 0.57 23.23
CA GLU A 208 -1.88 -0.88 23.12
C GLU A 208 -1.36 -1.31 21.73
N VAL A 209 -1.00 -0.35 20.88
CA VAL A 209 -0.51 -0.58 19.53
C VAL A 209 0.97 -0.27 19.42
N MET A 210 1.73 -1.22 18.87
CA MET A 210 3.10 -1.00 18.42
C MET A 210 3.14 -1.00 16.88
N THR A 211 3.84 -0.02 16.30
CA THR A 211 4.11 0.03 14.85
C THR A 211 5.59 0.07 14.59
N ILE A 212 6.04 -0.58 13.52
CA ILE A 212 7.45 -0.62 13.09
C ILE A 212 7.49 -0.24 11.61
N GLY A 213 8.30 0.76 11.26
CA GLY A 213 8.38 1.23 9.88
C GLY A 213 9.72 1.89 9.52
N ASP A 214 9.95 2.12 8.22
CA ASP A 214 11.18 2.69 7.71
C ASP A 214 10.97 3.73 6.60
N SER A 215 9.79 3.77 5.99
CA SER A 215 9.51 4.54 4.79
C SER A 215 8.43 5.61 5.03
N GLU A 216 8.28 6.52 4.08
CA GLU A 216 7.39 7.67 4.21
C GLU A 216 5.91 7.27 4.34
N ASN A 217 5.48 6.21 3.66
CA ASN A 217 4.13 5.67 3.79
C ASN A 217 3.86 4.99 5.15
N ASP A 218 4.90 4.80 6.00
CA ASP A 218 4.76 4.32 7.37
C ASP A 218 4.50 5.44 8.38
N LEU A 219 4.77 6.71 8.02
CA LEU A 219 4.64 7.85 8.93
C LEU A 219 3.24 7.94 9.56
N SER A 220 2.20 7.60 8.83
CA SER A 220 0.83 7.64 9.34
C SER A 220 0.61 6.64 10.48
N MET A 221 1.10 5.41 10.37
CA MET A 221 1.00 4.42 11.45
C MET A 221 2.00 4.69 12.58
N ILE A 222 3.18 5.23 12.29
CA ILE A 222 4.16 5.66 13.30
C ILE A 222 3.58 6.78 14.19
N ARG A 223 2.82 7.70 13.63
CA ARG A 223 2.18 8.78 14.39
C ARG A 223 0.95 8.32 15.17
N PHE A 224 0.28 7.27 14.73
CA PHE A 224 -0.90 6.73 15.40
C PHE A 224 -0.55 5.99 16.69
N ALA A 225 0.44 5.11 16.65
CA ALA A 225 0.76 4.20 17.76
C ALA A 225 1.63 4.87 18.83
N SER A 226 1.27 4.70 20.11
CA SER A 226 2.09 5.20 21.23
C SER A 226 3.43 4.46 21.34
N ALA A 227 3.52 3.19 20.90
CA ALA A 227 4.76 2.43 20.83
C ALA A 227 5.29 2.37 19.40
N SER A 228 5.59 3.52 18.81
CA SER A 228 6.13 3.59 17.45
C SER A 228 7.65 3.38 17.40
N VAL A 229 8.11 2.55 16.45
CA VAL A 229 9.50 2.11 16.30
C VAL A 229 10.00 2.40 14.88
N ALA A 230 11.05 3.19 14.74
CA ALA A 230 11.76 3.36 13.48
C ALA A 230 12.83 2.29 13.32
N MET A 231 12.93 1.71 12.11
CA MET A 231 14.03 0.82 11.74
C MET A 231 15.34 1.60 11.65
N GLY A 232 16.48 0.96 11.90
CA GLY A 232 17.81 1.59 11.81
C GLY A 232 18.14 2.14 10.41
N ASN A 233 17.57 1.51 9.36
CA ASN A 233 17.64 1.98 7.97
C ASN A 233 16.52 2.96 7.59
N ALA A 234 15.69 3.40 8.53
CA ALA A 234 14.59 4.32 8.26
C ALA A 234 15.08 5.70 7.81
N ARG A 235 14.24 6.40 7.05
CA ARG A 235 14.47 7.81 6.67
C ARG A 235 14.45 8.70 7.91
N ASP A 236 15.16 9.83 7.84
CA ASP A 236 15.31 10.75 8.98
C ASP A 236 13.97 11.27 9.51
N ASN A 237 13.01 11.56 8.63
CA ASN A 237 11.68 12.00 9.02
C ASN A 237 10.86 10.90 9.75
N VAL A 238 11.10 9.63 9.43
CA VAL A 238 10.48 8.49 10.13
C VAL A 238 11.12 8.31 11.50
N LYS A 239 12.45 8.39 11.60
CA LYS A 239 13.18 8.36 12.88
C LYS A 239 12.77 9.50 13.79
N ALA A 240 12.63 10.71 13.25
CA ALA A 240 12.17 11.87 14.02
C ALA A 240 10.72 11.78 14.53
N ALA A 241 9.87 11.00 13.83
CA ALA A 241 8.48 10.82 14.22
C ALA A 241 8.26 9.64 15.18
N ALA A 242 9.15 8.66 15.22
CA ALA A 242 9.03 7.48 16.05
C ALA A 242 9.48 7.75 17.49
N ARG A 243 8.87 7.05 18.44
CA ARG A 243 9.25 7.11 19.86
C ARG A 243 10.48 6.30 20.19
N TYR A 244 10.71 5.21 19.45
CA TYR A 244 11.82 4.28 19.64
C TYR A 244 12.51 4.00 18.32
N GLU A 245 13.76 3.55 18.40
CA GLU A 245 14.51 3.03 17.28
C GLU A 245 14.94 1.58 17.55
N THR A 246 15.03 0.77 16.48
CA THR A 246 15.61 -0.56 16.52
C THR A 246 16.77 -0.66 15.52
N THR A 247 17.39 -1.84 15.40
CA THR A 247 18.43 -2.07 14.39
C THR A 247 17.84 -2.11 12.97
N ASP A 248 18.68 -2.10 11.96
CA ASP A 248 18.25 -2.13 10.57
C ASP A 248 17.71 -3.53 10.13
N ASN A 249 17.25 -3.61 8.89
CA ASN A 249 16.69 -4.81 8.29
C ASN A 249 17.70 -5.97 8.18
N ASN A 250 19.02 -5.70 8.10
CA ASN A 250 20.08 -6.71 8.06
C ASN A 250 20.48 -7.21 9.47
N HIS A 251 20.10 -6.48 10.51
CA HIS A 251 20.42 -6.77 11.91
C HIS A 251 19.21 -7.11 12.78
N TYR A 252 18.19 -7.73 12.14
CA TYR A 252 16.99 -8.26 12.82
C TYR A 252 16.14 -7.20 13.56
N GLY A 253 16.04 -5.95 13.08
CA GLY A 253 15.35 -4.86 13.77
C GLY A 253 13.92 -5.18 14.16
N VAL A 254 13.10 -5.72 13.24
CA VAL A 254 11.72 -6.13 13.54
C VAL A 254 11.67 -7.20 14.65
N ALA A 255 12.56 -8.19 14.58
CA ALA A 255 12.58 -9.24 15.60
C ALA A 255 12.93 -8.71 16.99
N ARG A 256 13.89 -7.79 17.08
CA ARG A 256 14.25 -7.13 18.33
C ARG A 256 13.08 -6.34 18.92
N ALA A 257 12.39 -5.55 18.11
CA ALA A 257 11.21 -4.80 18.56
C ALA A 257 10.11 -5.72 19.07
N LEU A 258 9.83 -6.83 18.37
CA LEU A 258 8.83 -7.82 18.81
C LEU A 258 9.22 -8.50 20.13
N TYR A 259 10.47 -8.91 20.31
CA TYR A 259 10.92 -9.50 21.58
C TYR A 259 10.88 -8.49 22.73
N SER A 260 11.17 -7.21 22.49
CA SER A 260 11.01 -6.15 23.50
C SER A 260 9.55 -5.99 23.92
N ALA A 261 8.60 -6.02 22.98
CA ALA A 261 7.18 -5.96 23.29
C ALA A 261 6.71 -7.18 24.09
N ILE A 262 7.17 -8.40 23.76
CA ILE A 262 6.87 -9.62 24.52
C ILE A 262 7.39 -9.49 25.96
N ALA A 263 8.62 -9.03 26.14
CA ALA A 263 9.22 -8.84 27.46
C ALA A 263 8.43 -7.83 28.30
N TYR A 264 8.07 -6.69 27.70
CA TYR A 264 7.28 -5.64 28.34
C TYR A 264 5.91 -6.15 28.81
N ASN A 265 5.18 -6.89 27.98
CA ASN A 265 3.88 -7.46 28.36
C ASN A 265 3.99 -8.44 29.54
N ARG A 266 5.01 -9.29 29.56
CA ARG A 266 5.27 -10.21 30.69
C ARG A 266 5.56 -9.47 32.01
N GLU A 267 6.25 -8.33 31.94
CA GLU A 267 6.49 -7.49 33.14
C GLU A 267 5.20 -6.86 33.66
N LEU A 268 4.26 -6.52 32.77
CA LEU A 268 2.95 -6.00 33.19
C LEU A 268 2.06 -7.06 33.84
N GLU A 269 2.09 -8.30 33.31
CA GLU A 269 1.31 -9.42 33.87
C GLU A 269 1.80 -9.87 35.25
N ASN A 270 3.05 -9.56 35.61
CA ASN A 270 3.65 -9.89 36.90
C ASN A 270 3.52 -8.81 37.98
N LYS A 271 2.86 -7.67 37.67
CA LYS A 271 2.58 -6.57 38.59
C LYS A 271 1.15 -6.58 39.08
#